data_6398eafedf63a26bd7be74bfc080cad1
#
_entry.id   6398eafedf63a26bd7be74bfc080cad1
#
_cell.length_a   1.000
_cell.length_b   1.000
_cell.length_c   1.000
_cell.angle_alpha   90.00
_cell.angle_beta   90.00
_cell.angle_gamma   90.00
#
_symmetry.space_group_name_H-M   'P 1'
#
loop_
_entity.id
_entity.type
_entity.pdbx_description
1 polymer ?
#
loop_
_entity_poly.entity_id
_entity_poly.type
_entity_poly.pdbx_seq_one_letter_code
_entity_poly.pdbx_strand_id
1 'polypeptide(L)'
;MRKVILTAMALLTAVTMPASSVKNPIKVNQVGYLTHESKIATIEPEAKTKSFLIRDQEGKTVWHTKHATTKKSPFSSKIRQEIDFSSITKPGRYTLVAGRHQQSFIISSDPYTEALKASIKGYYYQRSGESLERKYAGEYARPAAHLDSHVMVHPSAATPKRPAGTIISSPKGWYDAGDYNKYIVNSGFTLGLILQSYQLHQDRFNSLNLQIPESDNKIPDILDEMMYNLEWMLTMQDPTDGGVYHKLTTPNFEGFVMPEDCKQQRYVVQKTTTAALDFAATMALAARIYQKFPEFQSFCQQAIESAEKAYAWAVKHPTVYYDQDGNNKKFSPAIHTGGYGDNHTEDEFFWAATELYLTTTETSYLEQAK
;
A
#
# COMPACT_ATOMS: atom_id res chain seq x y z
N MET A 1 -27.75 67.39 -15.76
CA MET A 1 -26.42 66.96 -16.23
C MET A 1 -26.20 65.54 -15.68
N ARG A 2 -26.41 64.53 -16.52
CA ARG A 2 -26.14 63.12 -16.19
C ARG A 2 -24.75 62.75 -16.62
N LYS A 3 -23.87 62.37 -15.70
CA LYS A 3 -22.55 61.82 -16.02
C LYS A 3 -22.72 60.34 -16.35
N VAL A 4 -22.39 59.98 -17.57
CA VAL A 4 -22.26 58.60 -18.02
C VAL A 4 -20.84 58.14 -17.67
N ILE A 5 -20.69 57.12 -16.82
CA ILE A 5 -19.43 56.43 -16.52
C ILE A 5 -19.37 55.24 -17.46
N LEU A 6 -18.47 55.32 -18.48
CA LEU A 6 -18.11 54.15 -19.29
C LEU A 6 -17.10 53.29 -18.51
N THR A 7 -17.54 52.12 -18.10
CA THR A 7 -16.64 51.12 -17.55
C THR A 7 -16.11 50.26 -18.73
N ALA A 8 -14.84 50.46 -19.05
CA ALA A 8 -14.16 49.61 -20.04
C ALA A 8 -13.86 48.23 -19.40
N MET A 9 -14.52 47.24 -19.89
CA MET A 9 -14.28 45.85 -19.50
C MET A 9 -13.17 45.28 -20.38
N ALA A 10 -11.93 45.22 -19.86
CA ALA A 10 -10.84 44.56 -20.55
C ALA A 10 -11.02 43.06 -20.52
N LEU A 11 -11.39 42.44 -21.65
CA LEU A 11 -11.38 41.01 -21.83
C LEU A 11 -9.91 40.53 -21.90
N LEU A 12 -9.40 39.97 -20.80
CA LEU A 12 -8.20 39.17 -20.83
C LEU A 12 -8.53 37.82 -21.46
N THR A 13 -8.28 37.69 -22.76
CA THR A 13 -8.24 36.37 -23.40
C THR A 13 -6.94 35.68 -22.97
N ALA A 14 -7.04 34.81 -21.99
CA ALA A 14 -5.97 33.85 -21.66
C ALA A 14 -5.82 32.91 -22.87
N VAL A 15 -4.79 33.19 -23.70
CA VAL A 15 -4.34 32.23 -24.71
C VAL A 15 -3.70 31.07 -23.95
N THR A 16 -4.48 30.04 -23.68
CA THR A 16 -3.94 28.75 -23.24
C THR A 16 -3.24 28.14 -24.46
N MET A 17 -1.95 28.40 -24.63
CA MET A 17 -1.14 27.57 -25.51
C MET A 17 -1.13 26.18 -24.92
N PRO A 18 -1.55 25.14 -25.71
CA PRO A 18 -1.30 23.78 -25.27
C PRO A 18 0.21 23.63 -25.19
N ALA A 19 0.74 23.46 -23.99
CA ALA A 19 2.09 23.00 -23.82
C ALA A 19 2.17 21.62 -24.46
N SER A 20 2.55 21.54 -25.73
CA SER A 20 3.04 20.33 -26.32
C SER A 20 4.30 19.99 -25.54
N SER A 21 4.18 19.17 -24.51
CA SER A 21 5.33 18.60 -23.82
C SER A 21 6.06 17.77 -24.87
N VAL A 22 7.10 18.38 -25.49
CA VAL A 22 8.02 17.64 -26.35
C VAL A 22 8.61 16.56 -25.44
N LYS A 23 8.08 15.35 -25.61
CA LYS A 23 8.43 14.23 -24.73
C LYS A 23 9.93 13.98 -24.87
N ASN A 24 10.68 14.16 -23.76
CA ASN A 24 12.13 13.97 -23.79
C ASN A 24 12.42 12.52 -24.24
N PRO A 25 13.14 12.28 -25.33
CA PRO A 25 13.43 10.95 -25.84
C PRO A 25 14.42 10.17 -24.97
N ILE A 26 15.07 10.82 -24.00
CA ILE A 26 15.99 10.17 -23.05
C ILE A 26 15.20 9.70 -21.83
N LYS A 27 15.29 8.42 -21.52
CA LYS A 27 14.70 7.81 -20.32
C LYS A 27 15.80 7.24 -19.44
N VAL A 28 15.87 7.73 -18.22
CA VAL A 28 16.76 7.28 -17.16
C VAL A 28 15.94 6.83 -15.98
N ASN A 29 16.54 6.12 -15.04
CA ASN A 29 15.89 5.90 -13.74
C ASN A 29 15.76 7.25 -13.03
N GLN A 30 14.53 7.71 -12.83
CA GLN A 30 14.22 9.02 -12.25
C GLN A 30 14.59 9.09 -10.76
N VAL A 31 14.57 7.97 -10.05
CA VAL A 31 14.96 7.89 -8.64
C VAL A 31 16.49 7.94 -8.49
N GLY A 32 17.20 7.37 -9.46
CA GLY A 32 18.67 7.32 -9.49
C GLY A 32 19.21 5.90 -9.67
N TYR A 33 20.53 5.81 -9.74
CA TYR A 33 21.25 4.55 -9.91
C TYR A 33 22.16 4.27 -8.71
N LEU A 34 22.27 3.00 -8.35
CA LEU A 34 23.26 2.53 -7.38
C LEU A 34 24.68 2.60 -7.97
N THR A 35 25.67 2.87 -7.13
CA THR A 35 27.06 3.08 -7.54
C THR A 35 27.67 1.89 -8.29
N HIS A 36 27.39 0.67 -7.84
CA HIS A 36 28.03 -0.55 -8.37
C HIS A 36 27.09 -1.46 -9.18
N GLU A 37 25.83 -1.04 -9.34
CA GLU A 37 24.85 -1.80 -10.11
C GLU A 37 24.83 -1.38 -11.60
N SER A 38 24.12 -2.16 -12.40
CA SER A 38 23.88 -1.87 -13.81
C SER A 38 23.15 -0.54 -14.00
N LYS A 39 23.66 0.29 -14.92
CA LYS A 39 23.12 1.62 -15.25
C LYS A 39 22.81 1.71 -16.72
N ILE A 40 21.54 1.54 -17.04
CA ILE A 40 21.03 1.57 -18.41
C ILE A 40 20.14 2.77 -18.60
N ALA A 41 20.32 3.47 -19.72
CA ALA A 41 19.36 4.47 -20.20
C ALA A 41 18.75 4.01 -21.52
N THR A 42 17.50 4.35 -21.73
CA THR A 42 16.78 4.06 -22.96
C THR A 42 16.62 5.37 -23.77
N ILE A 43 16.96 5.29 -25.05
CA ILE A 43 16.88 6.43 -25.97
C ILE A 43 15.85 6.13 -27.06
N GLU A 44 14.85 6.96 -27.19
CA GLU A 44 13.83 6.86 -28.27
C GLU A 44 14.40 7.39 -29.60
N PRO A 45 13.92 6.88 -30.76
CA PRO A 45 14.46 7.25 -32.08
C PRO A 45 14.41 8.76 -32.38
N GLU A 46 13.52 9.48 -31.73
CA GLU A 46 13.33 10.93 -31.85
C GLU A 46 14.58 11.74 -31.44
N ALA A 47 15.50 11.14 -30.69
CA ALA A 47 16.79 11.77 -30.35
C ALA A 47 17.67 12.02 -31.60
N LYS A 48 17.46 11.24 -32.69
CA LYS A 48 18.16 11.37 -33.98
C LYS A 48 19.68 11.49 -33.86
N THR A 49 20.28 10.72 -32.93
CA THR A 49 21.72 10.71 -32.69
C THR A 49 22.26 9.29 -32.54
N LYS A 50 23.56 9.13 -32.87
CA LYS A 50 24.34 7.92 -32.61
C LYS A 50 25.49 8.16 -31.64
N SER A 51 25.51 9.35 -31.00
CA SER A 51 26.55 9.71 -30.05
C SER A 51 25.92 10.14 -28.74
N PHE A 52 26.37 9.55 -27.65
CA PHE A 52 25.86 9.75 -26.30
C PHE A 52 27.02 10.11 -25.38
N LEU A 53 26.83 11.11 -24.53
CA LEU A 53 27.83 11.49 -23.56
C LEU A 53 27.17 11.81 -22.20
N ILE A 54 27.94 11.62 -21.14
CA ILE A 54 27.53 11.98 -19.78
C ILE A 54 28.48 13.03 -19.23
N ARG A 55 27.92 14.09 -18.69
CA ARG A 55 28.62 15.19 -18.03
C ARG A 55 28.38 15.14 -16.53
N ASP A 56 29.41 15.51 -15.77
CA ASP A 56 29.29 15.77 -14.32
C ASP A 56 28.67 17.14 -14.03
N GLN A 57 28.64 17.53 -12.75
CA GLN A 57 28.07 18.78 -12.29
C GLN A 57 28.86 20.04 -12.82
N GLU A 58 30.14 19.86 -13.04
CA GLU A 58 31.02 20.90 -13.60
C GLU A 58 30.92 21.03 -15.14
N GLY A 59 30.09 20.17 -15.76
CA GLY A 59 29.90 20.15 -17.22
C GLY A 59 30.97 19.36 -17.97
N LYS A 60 31.92 18.74 -17.27
CA LYS A 60 32.99 17.93 -17.87
C LYS A 60 32.40 16.59 -18.36
N THR A 61 32.77 16.20 -19.59
CA THR A 61 32.41 14.89 -20.11
C THR A 61 33.22 13.81 -19.40
N VAL A 62 32.53 12.94 -18.67
CA VAL A 62 33.12 11.83 -17.88
C VAL A 62 32.93 10.48 -18.56
N TRP A 63 32.03 10.41 -19.54
CA TRP A 63 31.76 9.17 -20.28
C TRP A 63 31.17 9.51 -21.65
N HIS A 64 31.48 8.69 -22.66
CA HIS A 64 30.88 8.80 -23.98
C HIS A 64 30.85 7.45 -24.68
N THR A 65 29.89 7.28 -25.59
CA THR A 65 29.82 6.11 -26.47
C THR A 65 29.10 6.44 -27.79
N LYS A 66 29.44 5.65 -28.81
CA LYS A 66 28.67 5.54 -30.06
C LYS A 66 27.97 4.18 -30.16
N HIS A 67 28.19 3.31 -29.19
CA HIS A 67 27.58 1.98 -29.15
C HIS A 67 26.26 2.04 -28.38
N ALA A 68 25.19 1.60 -29.03
CA ALA A 68 23.89 1.42 -28.42
C ALA A 68 23.29 0.10 -28.92
N THR A 69 22.68 -0.64 -28.03
CA THR A 69 21.96 -1.87 -28.39
C THR A 69 20.53 -1.52 -28.79
N THR A 70 20.13 -1.93 -29.99
CA THR A 70 18.74 -1.74 -30.43
C THR A 70 17.87 -2.86 -29.88
N LYS A 71 16.81 -2.52 -29.16
CA LYS A 71 15.83 -3.46 -28.62
C LYS A 71 14.41 -3.09 -29.05
N LYS A 72 13.62 -4.11 -29.32
CA LYS A 72 12.17 -3.99 -29.53
C LYS A 72 11.46 -4.38 -28.24
N SER A 73 10.56 -3.52 -27.77
CA SER A 73 9.74 -3.84 -26.60
C SER A 73 8.77 -4.98 -26.93
N PRO A 74 8.69 -6.04 -26.11
CA PRO A 74 7.72 -7.12 -26.33
C PRO A 74 6.27 -6.65 -26.12
N PHE A 75 6.07 -5.58 -25.34
CA PHE A 75 4.73 -5.10 -24.95
C PHE A 75 4.21 -3.95 -25.80
N SER A 76 5.04 -3.21 -26.53
CA SER A 76 4.62 -1.98 -27.21
C SER A 76 5.07 -1.86 -28.65
N SER A 77 5.71 -2.86 -29.23
CA SER A 77 6.30 -2.84 -30.60
C SER A 77 7.30 -1.70 -30.86
N LYS A 78 7.59 -0.85 -29.87
CA LYS A 78 8.52 0.28 -30.00
C LYS A 78 9.96 -0.22 -30.06
N ILE A 79 10.73 0.38 -30.97
CA ILE A 79 12.18 0.17 -31.06
C ILE A 79 12.86 1.28 -30.26
N ARG A 80 13.82 0.89 -29.44
CA ARG A 80 14.60 1.80 -28.58
C ARG A 80 16.08 1.42 -28.66
N GLN A 81 16.92 2.40 -28.36
CA GLN A 81 18.35 2.19 -28.15
C GLN A 81 18.61 2.15 -26.64
N GLU A 82 19.39 1.19 -26.18
CA GLU A 82 19.89 1.12 -24.82
C GLU A 82 21.37 1.41 -24.81
N ILE A 83 21.79 2.26 -23.87
CA ILE A 83 23.19 2.56 -23.58
C ILE A 83 23.50 2.14 -22.16
N ASP A 84 24.65 1.49 -21.99
CA ASP A 84 25.16 1.02 -20.71
C ASP A 84 26.32 1.93 -20.28
N PHE A 85 26.16 2.61 -19.13
CA PHE A 85 27.17 3.44 -18.50
C PHE A 85 27.50 2.97 -17.08
N SER A 86 27.38 1.66 -16.82
CA SER A 86 27.66 1.01 -15.53
C SER A 86 29.07 1.27 -15.01
N SER A 87 30.00 1.60 -15.90
CA SER A 87 31.38 1.97 -15.55
C SER A 87 31.52 3.25 -14.73
N ILE A 88 30.48 4.12 -14.70
CA ILE A 88 30.47 5.29 -13.82
C ILE A 88 30.02 4.85 -12.42
N THR A 89 30.97 4.76 -11.49
CA THR A 89 30.71 4.33 -10.11
C THR A 89 30.77 5.45 -9.09
N LYS A 90 31.32 6.61 -9.46
CA LYS A 90 31.45 7.76 -8.57
C LYS A 90 30.06 8.34 -8.25
N PRO A 91 29.68 8.50 -6.97
CA PRO A 91 28.46 9.22 -6.61
C PRO A 91 28.46 10.66 -7.14
N GLY A 92 27.29 11.15 -7.54
CA GLY A 92 27.15 12.51 -8.03
C GLY A 92 25.87 12.71 -8.87
N ARG A 93 25.68 13.97 -9.27
CA ARG A 93 24.65 14.34 -10.25
C ARG A 93 25.27 14.39 -11.63
N TYR A 94 24.60 13.80 -12.58
CA TYR A 94 25.06 13.67 -13.95
C TYR A 94 23.98 14.12 -14.94
N THR A 95 24.41 14.46 -16.16
CA THR A 95 23.51 14.80 -17.27
C THR A 95 23.88 13.95 -18.48
N LEU A 96 22.95 13.10 -18.93
CA LEU A 96 23.05 12.36 -20.17
C LEU A 96 22.60 13.27 -21.32
N VAL A 97 23.40 13.35 -22.35
CA VAL A 97 23.17 14.14 -23.56
C VAL A 97 23.08 13.22 -24.77
N ALA A 98 22.02 13.36 -25.55
CA ALA A 98 21.76 12.65 -26.81
C ALA A 98 21.28 13.65 -27.88
N GLY A 99 22.18 14.04 -28.79
CA GLY A 99 21.93 15.12 -29.75
C GLY A 99 21.66 16.46 -29.05
N ARG A 100 20.48 17.03 -29.29
CA ARG A 100 20.04 18.29 -28.63
C ARG A 100 19.32 18.07 -27.29
N HIS A 101 19.07 16.81 -26.94
CA HIS A 101 18.31 16.45 -25.74
C HIS A 101 19.25 16.15 -24.59
N GLN A 102 18.78 16.44 -23.38
CA GLN A 102 19.52 16.15 -22.16
C GLN A 102 18.58 15.72 -21.04
N GLN A 103 19.06 14.86 -20.15
CA GLN A 103 18.35 14.38 -18.99
C GLN A 103 19.31 14.21 -17.82
N SER A 104 18.99 14.86 -16.70
CA SER A 104 19.77 14.70 -15.47
C SER A 104 19.33 13.48 -14.70
N PHE A 105 20.27 12.87 -13.96
CA PHE A 105 20.07 11.75 -13.06
C PHE A 105 21.11 11.79 -11.94
N ILE A 106 20.92 10.96 -10.92
CA ILE A 106 21.89 10.81 -9.84
C ILE A 106 22.47 9.39 -9.81
N ILE A 107 23.70 9.28 -9.35
CA ILE A 107 24.32 8.02 -8.90
C ILE A 107 24.62 8.18 -7.41
N SER A 108 24.18 7.23 -6.59
CA SER A 108 24.34 7.27 -5.13
C SER A 108 24.50 5.86 -4.60
N SER A 109 25.08 5.72 -3.41
CA SER A 109 25.06 4.46 -2.66
C SER A 109 23.66 4.11 -2.16
N ASP A 110 22.76 5.10 -2.08
CA ASP A 110 21.42 4.94 -1.53
C ASP A 110 20.39 5.89 -2.18
N PRO A 111 20.06 5.70 -3.48
CA PRO A 111 19.14 6.57 -4.19
C PRO A 111 17.66 6.33 -3.85
N TYR A 112 17.32 5.18 -3.23
CA TYR A 112 15.93 4.73 -3.06
C TYR A 112 15.34 5.04 -1.68
N THR A 113 16.11 5.53 -0.71
CA THR A 113 15.64 5.77 0.66
C THR A 113 14.43 6.70 0.73
N GLU A 114 14.45 7.81 0.01
CA GLU A 114 13.31 8.75 0.05
C GLU A 114 12.06 8.17 -0.63
N ALA A 115 12.23 7.38 -1.69
CA ALA A 115 11.11 6.67 -2.31
C ALA A 115 10.52 5.60 -1.38
N LEU A 116 11.38 4.86 -0.66
CA LEU A 116 10.95 3.89 0.35
C LEU A 116 10.19 4.56 1.48
N LYS A 117 10.71 5.66 2.04
CA LYS A 117 10.02 6.44 3.06
C LYS A 117 8.65 6.91 2.59
N ALA A 118 8.57 7.50 1.39
CA ALA A 118 7.33 7.98 0.84
C ALA A 118 6.31 6.85 0.62
N SER A 119 6.77 5.67 0.17
CA SER A 119 5.91 4.50 -0.03
C SER A 119 5.30 4.01 1.28
N ILE A 120 6.10 3.91 2.34
CA ILE A 120 5.60 3.47 3.66
C ILE A 120 4.74 4.57 4.29
N LYS A 121 5.15 5.84 4.19
CA LYS A 121 4.34 6.99 4.64
C LYS A 121 2.96 7.04 3.99
N GLY A 122 2.81 6.46 2.81
CA GLY A 122 1.52 6.30 2.13
C GLY A 122 0.46 5.64 3.01
N TYR A 123 0.84 4.67 3.84
CA TYR A 123 -0.09 4.00 4.76
C TYR A 123 -0.59 4.93 5.87
N TYR A 124 0.26 5.81 6.41
CA TYR A 124 -0.16 6.83 7.35
C TYR A 124 -1.30 7.70 6.78
N TYR A 125 -1.23 8.05 5.49
CA TYR A 125 -2.30 8.81 4.85
C TYR A 125 -3.61 8.02 4.68
N GLN A 126 -3.56 6.70 4.76
CA GLN A 126 -4.73 5.82 4.69
C GLN A 126 -5.35 5.50 6.06
N ARG A 127 -4.78 5.98 7.15
CA ARG A 127 -5.31 5.73 8.50
C ARG A 127 -6.78 6.19 8.61
N SER A 128 -7.65 5.30 9.09
CA SER A 128 -9.04 5.54 9.40
C SER A 128 -9.21 5.83 10.90
N GLY A 129 -10.17 6.66 11.28
CA GLY A 129 -10.53 6.82 12.69
C GLY A 129 -9.77 7.91 13.45
N GLU A 130 -8.77 8.53 12.85
CA GLU A 130 -8.02 9.64 13.49
C GLU A 130 -7.83 10.84 12.57
N SER A 131 -7.47 11.98 13.16
CA SER A 131 -7.08 13.17 12.43
C SER A 131 -5.66 13.04 11.92
N LEU A 132 -5.44 13.36 10.65
CA LEU A 132 -4.08 13.52 10.12
C LEU A 132 -3.64 14.97 10.36
N GLU A 133 -2.78 15.17 11.37
CA GLU A 133 -2.33 16.48 11.76
C GLU A 133 -1.37 17.09 10.72
N ARG A 134 -1.47 18.42 10.51
CA ARG A 134 -0.59 19.13 9.57
C ARG A 134 0.92 18.95 9.85
N LYS A 135 1.28 18.77 11.12
CA LYS A 135 2.67 18.50 11.53
C LYS A 135 3.26 17.27 10.83
N TYR A 136 2.45 16.22 10.63
CA TYR A 136 2.86 14.96 10.04
C TYR A 136 2.40 14.78 8.60
N ALA A 137 1.23 15.32 8.25
CA ALA A 137 0.59 15.13 6.94
C ALA A 137 0.79 16.29 5.97
N GLY A 138 1.31 17.45 6.42
CA GLY A 138 1.51 18.62 5.55
C GLY A 138 0.20 19.11 4.93
N GLU A 139 0.15 19.18 3.62
CA GLU A 139 -1.04 19.60 2.86
C GLU A 139 -2.16 18.53 2.82
N TYR A 140 -1.86 17.28 3.13
CA TYR A 140 -2.81 16.18 3.22
C TYR A 140 -3.46 16.04 4.60
N ALA A 141 -3.31 17.04 5.48
CA ALA A 141 -3.95 17.06 6.78
C ALA A 141 -5.49 17.06 6.63
N ARG A 142 -6.17 16.24 7.45
CA ARG A 142 -7.62 16.12 7.44
C ARG A 142 -8.16 15.78 8.83
N PRO A 143 -9.44 16.10 9.14
CA PRO A 143 -10.07 15.70 10.39
C PRO A 143 -10.28 14.19 10.48
N ALA A 144 -10.55 13.68 11.68
CA ALA A 144 -10.93 12.30 11.89
C ALA A 144 -12.23 11.95 11.17
N ALA A 145 -12.25 10.79 10.54
CA ALA A 145 -13.44 10.25 9.90
C ALA A 145 -13.52 8.73 10.16
N HIS A 146 -14.72 8.17 10.08
CA HIS A 146 -14.96 6.74 10.27
C HIS A 146 -14.34 6.22 11.58
N LEU A 147 -14.76 6.78 12.71
CA LEU A 147 -14.36 6.28 14.04
C LEU A 147 -14.75 4.82 14.26
N ASP A 148 -15.69 4.31 13.46
CA ASP A 148 -16.15 2.94 13.43
C ASP A 148 -16.53 2.36 14.81
N SER A 149 -17.01 3.25 15.71
CA SER A 149 -17.54 2.86 17.03
C SER A 149 -18.94 2.22 16.96
N HIS A 150 -19.65 2.36 15.83
CA HIS A 150 -21.00 1.87 15.60
C HIS A 150 -21.11 1.16 14.24
N VAL A 151 -20.43 0.03 14.10
CA VAL A 151 -20.49 -0.82 12.92
C VAL A 151 -21.54 -1.89 13.15
N MET A 152 -22.42 -2.10 12.19
CA MET A 152 -23.49 -3.09 12.30
C MET A 152 -23.06 -4.44 11.73
N VAL A 153 -23.47 -5.50 12.39
CA VAL A 153 -23.40 -6.86 11.82
C VAL A 153 -24.44 -6.98 10.72
N HIS A 154 -23.99 -7.11 9.48
CA HIS A 154 -24.86 -7.31 8.31
C HIS A 154 -25.56 -8.68 8.40
N PRO A 155 -26.77 -8.85 7.85
CA PRO A 155 -27.48 -10.14 7.87
C PRO A 155 -26.67 -11.33 7.30
N SER A 156 -25.76 -11.08 6.33
CA SER A 156 -24.85 -12.13 5.81
C SER A 156 -23.81 -12.62 6.82
N ALA A 157 -23.57 -11.85 7.88
CA ALA A 157 -22.59 -12.13 8.92
C ALA A 157 -23.25 -12.64 10.22
N ALA A 158 -24.58 -12.67 10.26
CA ALA A 158 -25.34 -12.96 11.47
C ALA A 158 -25.16 -14.39 11.96
N THR A 159 -25.06 -14.55 13.27
CA THR A 159 -25.08 -15.84 13.98
C THR A 159 -26.07 -15.78 15.13
N PRO A 160 -26.48 -16.94 15.74
CA PRO A 160 -27.34 -16.92 16.92
C PRO A 160 -26.76 -16.14 18.10
N LYS A 161 -25.43 -16.11 18.25
CA LYS A 161 -24.76 -15.36 19.32
C LYS A 161 -24.48 -13.89 18.96
N ARG A 162 -24.50 -13.56 17.67
CA ARG A 162 -24.26 -12.22 17.15
C ARG A 162 -25.23 -11.95 15.99
N PRO A 163 -26.50 -11.63 16.29
CA PRO A 163 -27.53 -11.46 15.29
C PRO A 163 -27.31 -10.22 14.42
N ALA A 164 -28.00 -10.16 13.28
CA ALA A 164 -28.02 -8.98 12.41
C ALA A 164 -28.43 -7.72 13.18
N GLY A 165 -27.79 -6.61 12.88
CA GLY A 165 -27.99 -5.34 13.58
C GLY A 165 -27.24 -5.20 14.90
N THR A 166 -26.54 -6.23 15.37
CA THR A 166 -25.61 -6.09 16.51
C THR A 166 -24.59 -5.00 16.21
N ILE A 167 -24.40 -4.09 17.15
CA ILE A 167 -23.38 -3.02 17.04
C ILE A 167 -22.06 -3.53 17.62
N ILE A 168 -21.00 -3.33 16.86
CA ILE A 168 -19.62 -3.57 17.30
C ILE A 168 -18.78 -2.31 17.11
N SER A 169 -17.66 -2.22 17.83
CA SER A 169 -16.64 -1.20 17.63
C SER A 169 -15.47 -1.81 16.87
N SER A 170 -15.04 -1.16 15.77
CA SER A 170 -13.95 -1.64 14.90
C SER A 170 -13.09 -0.46 14.40
N PRO A 171 -12.49 0.32 15.35
CA PRO A 171 -11.71 1.52 15.04
C PRO A 171 -10.38 1.20 14.37
N LYS A 172 -9.68 2.26 13.94
CA LYS A 172 -8.36 2.18 13.28
C LYS A 172 -8.41 1.49 11.92
N GLY A 173 -7.26 1.01 11.46
CA GLY A 173 -7.08 0.38 10.15
C GLY A 173 -6.87 1.37 9.03
N TRP A 174 -6.58 0.85 7.85
CA TRP A 174 -6.35 1.62 6.64
C TRP A 174 -7.53 1.54 5.69
N TYR A 175 -7.83 2.65 5.03
CA TYR A 175 -8.65 2.63 3.83
C TYR A 175 -7.94 1.82 2.74
N ASP A 176 -8.70 1.14 1.89
CA ASP A 176 -8.14 0.23 0.88
C ASP A 176 -7.41 0.99 -0.25
N ALA A 177 -8.10 1.89 -0.92
CA ALA A 177 -7.55 2.61 -2.06
C ALA A 177 -8.15 4.03 -2.16
N GLY A 178 -8.97 4.28 -3.18
CA GLY A 178 -9.75 5.52 -3.33
C GLY A 178 -11.12 5.46 -2.67
N ASP A 179 -11.45 4.36 -2.02
CA ASP A 179 -12.65 4.17 -1.20
C ASP A 179 -12.29 4.13 0.29
N TYR A 180 -13.29 4.25 1.14
CA TYR A 180 -13.10 4.32 2.59
C TYR A 180 -13.47 3.03 3.33
N ASN A 181 -13.52 1.92 2.61
CA ASN A 181 -13.76 0.60 3.18
C ASN A 181 -12.45 -0.06 3.62
N LYS A 182 -12.57 -1.10 4.43
CA LYS A 182 -11.45 -1.85 4.99
C LYS A 182 -11.65 -3.35 4.76
N TYR A 183 -10.66 -4.01 4.17
CA TYR A 183 -10.74 -5.39 3.71
C TYR A 183 -9.66 -6.24 4.36
N ILE A 184 -10.03 -7.40 4.93
CA ILE A 184 -9.08 -8.26 5.65
C ILE A 184 -8.07 -8.89 4.69
N VAL A 185 -8.51 -9.41 3.55
CA VAL A 185 -7.62 -10.05 2.58
C VAL A 185 -6.55 -9.07 2.09
N ASN A 186 -6.95 -7.85 1.68
CA ASN A 186 -6.02 -6.82 1.22
C ASN A 186 -5.04 -6.39 2.31
N SER A 187 -5.54 -6.24 3.55
CA SER A 187 -4.71 -5.90 4.71
C SER A 187 -3.72 -7.02 5.04
N GLY A 188 -4.17 -8.29 5.01
CA GLY A 188 -3.34 -9.46 5.26
C GLY A 188 -2.20 -9.57 4.26
N PHE A 189 -2.50 -9.48 2.97
CA PHE A 189 -1.50 -9.47 1.91
C PHE A 189 -0.48 -8.33 2.08
N THR A 190 -0.96 -7.11 2.32
CA THR A 190 -0.10 -5.94 2.48
C THR A 190 0.82 -6.06 3.70
N LEU A 191 0.26 -6.40 4.86
CA LEU A 191 1.01 -6.59 6.09
C LEU A 191 1.99 -7.76 5.98
N GLY A 192 1.59 -8.85 5.36
CA GLY A 192 2.45 -10.00 5.10
C GLY A 192 3.71 -9.61 4.35
N LEU A 193 3.58 -8.88 3.24
CA LEU A 193 4.72 -8.41 2.44
C LEU A 193 5.61 -7.43 3.21
N ILE A 194 5.04 -6.46 3.92
CA ILE A 194 5.81 -5.44 4.63
C ILE A 194 6.53 -6.04 5.83
N LEU A 195 5.85 -6.86 6.63
CA LEU A 195 6.44 -7.49 7.81
C LEU A 195 7.54 -8.49 7.44
N GLN A 196 7.37 -9.27 6.36
CA GLN A 196 8.45 -10.13 5.83
C GLN A 196 9.62 -9.29 5.31
N SER A 197 9.35 -8.19 4.60
CA SER A 197 10.41 -7.27 4.15
C SER A 197 11.18 -6.67 5.33
N TYR A 198 10.47 -6.28 6.39
CA TYR A 198 11.09 -5.83 7.64
C TYR A 198 11.97 -6.93 8.25
N GLN A 199 11.48 -8.16 8.33
CA GLN A 199 12.23 -9.29 8.89
C GLN A 199 13.55 -9.55 8.14
N LEU A 200 13.55 -9.38 6.82
CA LEU A 200 14.72 -9.58 5.96
C LEU A 200 15.70 -8.40 5.98
N HIS A 201 15.23 -7.18 6.25
CA HIS A 201 16.02 -5.96 6.09
C HIS A 201 15.90 -5.02 7.30
N GLN A 202 15.95 -5.55 8.54
CA GLN A 202 15.73 -4.81 9.78
C GLN A 202 16.60 -3.55 9.89
N ASP A 203 17.91 -3.67 9.62
CA ASP A 203 18.84 -2.53 9.72
C ASP A 203 18.42 -1.37 8.82
N ARG A 204 17.90 -1.68 7.64
CA ARG A 204 17.41 -0.69 6.69
C ARG A 204 16.19 0.04 7.21
N PHE A 205 15.19 -0.70 7.71
CA PHE A 205 13.94 -0.13 8.20
C PHE A 205 14.09 0.56 9.54
N ASN A 206 14.92 0.05 10.45
CA ASN A 206 15.17 0.66 11.76
C ASN A 206 15.76 2.08 11.65
N SER A 207 16.41 2.40 10.55
CA SER A 207 17.00 3.73 10.32
C SER A 207 16.04 4.75 9.70
N LEU A 208 14.82 4.32 9.28
CA LEU A 208 13.86 5.18 8.63
C LEU A 208 13.06 6.00 9.65
N ASN A 209 13.04 7.32 9.47
CA ASN A 209 12.08 8.20 10.14
C ASN A 209 11.00 8.57 9.13
N LEU A 210 9.77 8.17 9.40
CA LEU A 210 8.60 8.40 8.54
C LEU A 210 7.88 9.72 8.87
N GLN A 211 8.25 10.37 9.97
CA GLN A 211 7.57 11.56 10.47
C GLN A 211 6.07 11.30 10.69
N ILE A 212 5.75 10.24 11.43
CA ILE A 212 4.42 9.90 11.92
C ILE A 212 4.29 10.27 13.40
N PRO A 213 3.10 10.27 14.02
CA PRO A 213 2.95 10.64 15.42
C PRO A 213 3.82 9.83 16.38
N GLU A 214 4.13 8.60 16.05
CA GLU A 214 4.89 7.65 16.85
C GLU A 214 6.42 7.77 16.67
N SER A 215 6.93 8.57 15.73
CA SER A 215 8.37 8.63 15.36
C SER A 215 9.32 9.02 16.48
N ASP A 216 8.81 9.51 17.62
CA ASP A 216 9.64 9.90 18.79
C ASP A 216 9.80 8.76 19.82
N ASN A 217 9.22 7.58 19.59
CA ASN A 217 9.36 6.42 20.47
C ASN A 217 10.61 5.57 20.12
N LYS A 218 10.74 4.36 20.69
CA LYS A 218 11.87 3.46 20.45
C LYS A 218 11.57 2.36 19.43
N ILE A 219 10.35 2.33 18.90
CA ILE A 219 9.91 1.35 17.94
C ILE A 219 10.24 1.87 16.55
N PRO A 220 10.68 1.02 15.60
CA PRO A 220 10.81 1.44 14.22
C PRO A 220 9.46 1.93 13.64
N ASP A 221 9.44 3.12 13.05
CA ASP A 221 8.22 3.76 12.53
C ASP A 221 7.38 2.85 11.61
N ILE A 222 8.03 1.97 10.84
CA ILE A 222 7.34 0.99 10.01
C ILE A 222 6.50 0.02 10.85
N LEU A 223 6.99 -0.39 12.01
CA LEU A 223 6.24 -1.28 12.91
C LEU A 223 5.10 -0.52 13.60
N ASP A 224 5.30 0.72 14.01
CA ASP A 224 4.22 1.55 14.55
C ASP A 224 3.08 1.71 13.52
N GLU A 225 3.43 1.98 12.25
CA GLU A 225 2.43 2.10 11.20
C GLU A 225 1.71 0.78 10.92
N MET A 226 2.43 -0.36 10.92
CA MET A 226 1.79 -1.67 10.75
C MET A 226 0.88 -2.01 11.93
N MET A 227 1.27 -1.65 13.16
CA MET A 227 0.44 -1.86 14.36
C MET A 227 -0.92 -1.20 14.25
N TYR A 228 -1.00 -0.01 13.64
CA TYR A 228 -2.26 0.70 13.45
C TYR A 228 -3.32 -0.13 12.70
N ASN A 229 -2.89 -0.90 11.71
CA ASN A 229 -3.80 -1.78 10.96
C ASN A 229 -3.99 -3.14 11.63
N LEU A 230 -2.97 -3.70 12.29
CA LEU A 230 -3.08 -4.94 13.06
C LEU A 230 -4.11 -4.84 14.19
N GLU A 231 -4.15 -3.72 14.89
CA GLU A 231 -5.15 -3.48 15.94
C GLU A 231 -6.58 -3.46 15.39
N TRP A 232 -6.79 -2.88 14.19
CA TRP A 232 -8.07 -2.98 13.52
C TRP A 232 -8.41 -4.42 13.13
N MET A 233 -7.47 -5.17 12.55
CA MET A 233 -7.70 -6.56 12.16
C MET A 233 -8.19 -7.39 13.34
N LEU A 234 -7.62 -7.23 14.55
CA LEU A 234 -8.08 -7.93 15.75
C LEU A 234 -9.56 -7.69 16.05
N THR A 235 -10.10 -6.50 15.74
CA THR A 235 -11.52 -6.20 15.94
C THR A 235 -12.45 -6.91 14.96
N MET A 236 -11.91 -7.42 13.86
CA MET A 236 -12.65 -8.10 12.81
C MET A 236 -12.86 -9.60 13.09
N GLN A 237 -12.27 -10.13 14.15
CA GLN A 237 -12.55 -11.49 14.59
C GLN A 237 -13.81 -11.52 15.45
N ASP A 238 -14.72 -12.45 15.17
CA ASP A 238 -15.87 -12.71 16.04
C ASP A 238 -15.41 -13.53 17.27
N PRO A 239 -15.48 -12.96 18.49
CA PRO A 239 -15.02 -13.66 19.68
C PRO A 239 -15.89 -14.88 20.05
N THR A 240 -17.06 -15.02 19.43
CA THR A 240 -17.99 -16.13 19.76
C THR A 240 -17.66 -17.44 19.08
N ASP A 241 -16.94 -17.39 17.96
CA ASP A 241 -16.57 -18.60 17.19
C ASP A 241 -15.16 -18.56 16.57
N GLY A 242 -14.48 -17.41 16.61
CA GLY A 242 -13.12 -17.24 16.07
C GLY A 242 -13.07 -16.90 14.58
N GLY A 243 -14.18 -16.93 13.86
CA GLY A 243 -14.23 -16.57 12.44
C GLY A 243 -14.01 -15.07 12.21
N VAL A 244 -13.51 -14.71 11.04
CA VAL A 244 -13.11 -13.33 10.70
C VAL A 244 -14.03 -12.77 9.62
N TYR A 245 -14.58 -11.58 9.87
CA TYR A 245 -15.40 -10.85 8.91
C TYR A 245 -14.56 -10.44 7.70
N HIS A 246 -15.09 -10.66 6.50
CA HIS A 246 -14.38 -10.44 5.25
C HIS A 246 -13.95 -8.98 5.05
N LYS A 247 -14.86 -8.05 5.36
CA LYS A 247 -14.62 -6.60 5.27
C LYS A 247 -15.52 -5.80 6.20
N LEU A 248 -15.09 -4.55 6.44
CA LEU A 248 -15.88 -3.49 7.05
C LEU A 248 -16.18 -2.45 5.95
N THR A 249 -17.46 -2.23 5.65
CA THR A 249 -17.85 -1.55 4.43
C THR A 249 -19.13 -0.73 4.56
N THR A 250 -19.28 0.27 3.69
CA THR A 250 -20.57 0.87 3.35
C THR A 250 -21.30 0.01 2.30
N PRO A 251 -22.62 0.19 2.11
CA PRO A 251 -23.34 -0.52 1.04
C PRO A 251 -22.83 -0.19 -0.36
N ASN A 252 -22.44 1.06 -0.61
CA ASN A 252 -21.97 1.53 -1.90
C ASN A 252 -20.65 2.28 -1.75
N PHE A 253 -19.89 2.35 -2.84
CA PHE A 253 -18.77 3.28 -2.91
C PHE A 253 -19.26 4.72 -2.79
N GLU A 254 -18.50 5.54 -2.07
CA GLU A 254 -18.66 6.98 -2.07
C GLU A 254 -18.07 7.57 -3.37
N GLY A 255 -18.51 8.77 -3.73
CA GLY A 255 -17.91 9.48 -4.85
C GLY A 255 -16.58 10.14 -4.48
N PHE A 256 -16.11 11.08 -5.31
CA PHE A 256 -14.95 11.92 -4.99
C PHE A 256 -15.30 12.95 -3.92
N VAL A 257 -15.29 12.51 -2.68
CA VAL A 257 -15.60 13.31 -1.48
C VAL A 257 -14.54 13.03 -0.42
N MET A 258 -14.38 13.95 0.52
CA MET A 258 -13.46 13.73 1.64
C MET A 258 -14.04 12.70 2.63
N PRO A 259 -13.19 11.96 3.38
CA PRO A 259 -13.65 10.91 4.29
C PRO A 259 -14.66 11.41 5.31
N GLU A 260 -14.48 12.62 5.83
CA GLU A 260 -15.38 13.25 6.82
C GLU A 260 -16.79 13.55 6.29
N ASP A 261 -16.98 13.57 4.98
CA ASP A 261 -18.29 13.79 4.34
C ASP A 261 -19.06 12.49 4.11
N CYS A 262 -18.40 11.34 4.27
CA CYS A 262 -18.99 10.00 4.12
C CYS A 262 -19.74 9.60 5.37
N LYS A 263 -21.06 9.49 5.29
CA LYS A 263 -21.96 9.28 6.45
C LYS A 263 -22.80 8.00 6.35
N GLN A 264 -22.56 7.16 5.34
CA GLN A 264 -23.30 5.91 5.21
C GLN A 264 -23.06 4.99 6.42
N GLN A 265 -24.08 4.21 6.77
CA GLN A 265 -23.92 3.15 7.78
C GLN A 265 -22.87 2.14 7.35
N ARG A 266 -22.00 1.78 8.27
CA ARG A 266 -20.95 0.80 8.02
C ARG A 266 -21.32 -0.57 8.60
N TYR A 267 -20.90 -1.62 7.90
CA TYR A 267 -21.23 -3.01 8.21
C TYR A 267 -19.98 -3.88 8.19
N VAL A 268 -19.96 -4.89 9.08
CA VAL A 268 -19.16 -6.10 8.86
C VAL A 268 -20.01 -7.13 8.14
N VAL A 269 -19.44 -7.78 7.13
CA VAL A 269 -20.17 -8.75 6.27
C VAL A 269 -19.68 -10.17 6.53
N GLN A 270 -20.23 -11.13 5.80
CA GLN A 270 -19.93 -12.55 5.89
C GLN A 270 -18.49 -12.87 6.34
N LYS A 271 -18.30 -13.81 7.25
CA LYS A 271 -17.00 -14.40 7.56
C LYS A 271 -16.60 -15.34 6.42
N THR A 272 -15.31 -15.38 6.10
CA THR A 272 -14.81 -16.22 5.01
C THR A 272 -13.57 -17.00 5.40
N THR A 273 -13.33 -18.09 4.67
CA THR A 273 -12.15 -18.93 4.86
C THR A 273 -10.87 -18.13 4.57
N THR A 274 -10.82 -17.39 3.45
CA THR A 274 -9.69 -16.53 3.08
C THR A 274 -9.40 -15.48 4.14
N ALA A 275 -10.40 -14.71 4.58
CA ALA A 275 -10.20 -13.70 5.62
C ALA A 275 -9.69 -14.30 6.94
N ALA A 276 -10.18 -15.48 7.33
CA ALA A 276 -9.72 -16.15 8.53
C ALA A 276 -8.27 -16.63 8.42
N LEU A 277 -7.86 -17.14 7.26
CA LEU A 277 -6.51 -17.63 7.02
C LEU A 277 -5.50 -16.49 6.87
N ASP A 278 -5.81 -15.45 6.08
CA ASP A 278 -4.98 -14.26 5.95
C ASP A 278 -4.78 -13.54 7.30
N PHE A 279 -5.85 -13.46 8.09
CA PHE A 279 -5.77 -12.97 9.47
C PHE A 279 -4.85 -13.83 10.32
N ALA A 280 -5.00 -15.16 10.28
CA ALA A 280 -4.20 -16.08 11.09
C ALA A 280 -2.71 -15.97 10.73
N ALA A 281 -2.37 -15.99 9.44
CA ALA A 281 -1.01 -15.83 8.95
C ALA A 281 -0.40 -14.50 9.40
N THR A 282 -1.13 -13.41 9.18
CA THR A 282 -0.66 -12.05 9.51
C THR A 282 -0.43 -11.88 11.01
N MET A 283 -1.36 -12.36 11.86
CA MET A 283 -1.23 -12.25 13.32
C MET A 283 -0.09 -13.11 13.86
N ALA A 284 0.10 -14.31 13.35
CA ALA A 284 1.23 -15.18 13.75
C ALA A 284 2.58 -14.55 13.36
N LEU A 285 2.71 -14.05 12.12
CA LEU A 285 3.90 -13.33 11.66
C LEU A 285 4.17 -12.07 12.50
N ALA A 286 3.14 -11.27 12.75
CA ALA A 286 3.25 -10.07 13.57
C ALA A 286 3.73 -10.41 14.99
N ALA A 287 3.11 -11.37 15.66
CA ALA A 287 3.53 -11.79 17.00
C ALA A 287 5.02 -12.16 17.05
N ARG A 288 5.52 -12.91 16.05
CA ARG A 288 6.92 -13.30 15.97
C ARG A 288 7.88 -12.10 15.80
N ILE A 289 7.45 -11.06 15.10
CA ILE A 289 8.25 -9.85 14.89
C ILE A 289 8.22 -8.96 16.12
N TYR A 290 7.05 -8.69 16.66
CA TYR A 290 6.85 -7.76 17.77
C TYR A 290 7.29 -8.30 19.14
N GLN A 291 7.45 -9.62 19.31
CA GLN A 291 7.93 -10.21 20.59
C GLN A 291 9.29 -9.67 21.09
N LYS A 292 10.07 -9.03 20.21
CA LYS A 292 11.34 -8.39 20.55
C LYS A 292 11.15 -7.09 21.34
N PHE A 293 9.95 -6.54 21.36
CA PHE A 293 9.63 -5.27 21.99
C PHE A 293 8.74 -5.52 23.22
N PRO A 294 9.22 -5.22 24.43
CA PRO A 294 8.47 -5.46 25.67
C PRO A 294 7.11 -4.79 25.70
N GLU A 295 6.95 -3.66 25.04
CA GLU A 295 5.73 -2.88 24.95
C GLU A 295 4.58 -3.65 24.28
N PHE A 296 4.89 -4.64 23.42
CA PHE A 296 3.92 -5.40 22.64
C PHE A 296 3.66 -6.82 23.16
N GLN A 297 4.12 -7.19 24.35
CA GLN A 297 3.93 -8.55 24.88
C GLN A 297 2.45 -8.96 24.96
N SER A 298 1.58 -8.06 25.42
CA SER A 298 0.13 -8.33 25.47
C SER A 298 -0.47 -8.50 24.08
N PHE A 299 -0.04 -7.67 23.12
CA PHE A 299 -0.45 -7.81 21.72
C PHE A 299 -0.01 -9.16 21.15
N CYS A 300 1.25 -9.56 21.35
CA CYS A 300 1.79 -10.82 20.83
C CYS A 300 1.00 -12.03 21.34
N GLN A 301 0.68 -12.06 22.63
CA GLN A 301 -0.14 -13.12 23.20
C GLN A 301 -1.54 -13.15 22.56
N GLN A 302 -2.20 -11.99 22.47
CA GLN A 302 -3.53 -11.88 21.86
C GLN A 302 -3.49 -12.27 20.37
N ALA A 303 -2.46 -11.87 19.64
CA ALA A 303 -2.31 -12.16 18.23
C ALA A 303 -2.16 -13.66 17.97
N ILE A 304 -1.34 -14.37 18.76
CA ILE A 304 -1.19 -15.85 18.65
C ILE A 304 -2.55 -16.54 18.95
N GLU A 305 -3.18 -16.23 20.08
CA GLU A 305 -4.47 -16.83 20.44
C GLU A 305 -5.55 -16.57 19.37
N SER A 306 -5.55 -15.37 18.79
CA SER A 306 -6.49 -15.00 17.74
C SER A 306 -6.18 -15.71 16.42
N ALA A 307 -4.91 -15.85 16.05
CA ALA A 307 -4.48 -16.60 14.89
C ALA A 307 -4.91 -18.08 14.96
N GLU A 308 -4.66 -18.72 16.09
CA GLU A 308 -5.06 -20.12 16.33
C GLU A 308 -6.58 -20.32 16.23
N LYS A 309 -7.37 -19.41 16.82
CA LYS A 309 -8.84 -19.44 16.72
C LYS A 309 -9.34 -19.25 15.30
N ALA A 310 -8.75 -18.33 14.54
CA ALA A 310 -9.11 -18.07 13.16
C ALA A 310 -8.77 -19.27 12.26
N TYR A 311 -7.58 -19.84 12.43
CA TYR A 311 -7.16 -21.04 11.71
C TYR A 311 -8.07 -22.24 12.03
N ALA A 312 -8.37 -22.47 13.31
CA ALA A 312 -9.28 -23.53 13.73
C ALA A 312 -10.71 -23.34 13.20
N TRP A 313 -11.16 -22.10 13.04
CA TRP A 313 -12.42 -21.79 12.37
C TRP A 313 -12.35 -22.15 10.89
N ALA A 314 -11.30 -21.74 10.17
CA ALA A 314 -11.10 -22.04 8.75
C ALA A 314 -11.06 -23.54 8.47
N VAL A 315 -10.37 -24.33 9.31
CA VAL A 315 -10.35 -25.81 9.20
C VAL A 315 -11.75 -26.41 9.30
N LYS A 316 -12.63 -25.84 10.13
CA LYS A 316 -14.03 -26.28 10.25
C LYS A 316 -14.93 -25.75 9.12
N HIS A 317 -14.50 -24.74 8.42
CA HIS A 317 -15.24 -24.02 7.37
C HIS A 317 -14.36 -23.80 6.13
N PRO A 318 -13.84 -24.87 5.50
CA PRO A 318 -12.77 -24.74 4.49
C PRO A 318 -13.22 -24.18 3.14
N THR A 319 -14.53 -24.01 2.92
CA THR A 319 -15.11 -23.60 1.64
C THR A 319 -16.15 -22.48 1.79
N VAL A 320 -15.99 -21.62 2.80
CA VAL A 320 -16.86 -20.45 2.96
C VAL A 320 -16.27 -19.28 2.17
N TYR A 321 -16.57 -19.24 0.90
CA TYR A 321 -16.10 -18.21 -0.02
C TYR A 321 -16.99 -16.97 0.02
N TYR A 322 -16.43 -15.80 -0.29
CA TYR A 322 -17.18 -14.55 -0.39
C TYR A 322 -17.91 -14.47 -1.73
N ASP A 323 -19.22 -14.71 -1.71
CA ASP A 323 -20.11 -14.56 -2.87
C ASP A 323 -20.98 -13.30 -2.69
N GLN A 324 -20.51 -12.17 -3.18
CA GLN A 324 -21.21 -10.88 -3.03
C GLN A 324 -22.57 -10.89 -3.73
N ASP A 325 -22.64 -11.42 -4.95
CA ASP A 325 -23.88 -11.44 -5.72
C ASP A 325 -24.92 -12.38 -5.11
N GLY A 326 -24.47 -13.53 -4.61
CA GLY A 326 -25.32 -14.47 -3.89
C GLY A 326 -25.82 -13.90 -2.57
N ASN A 327 -24.99 -13.16 -1.85
CA ASN A 327 -25.37 -12.47 -0.63
C ASN A 327 -26.39 -11.35 -0.92
N ASN A 328 -26.17 -10.55 -1.96
CA ASN A 328 -27.06 -9.45 -2.33
C ASN A 328 -28.47 -9.93 -2.77
N LYS A 329 -28.59 -11.17 -3.26
CA LYS A 329 -29.91 -11.78 -3.55
C LYS A 329 -30.66 -12.20 -2.29
N LYS A 330 -29.96 -12.43 -1.18
CA LYS A 330 -30.53 -13.00 0.05
C LYS A 330 -30.70 -11.99 1.18
N PHE A 331 -29.85 -10.95 1.21
CA PHE A 331 -29.71 -10.05 2.34
C PHE A 331 -29.82 -8.58 1.93
N SER A 332 -30.29 -7.73 2.86
CA SER A 332 -30.39 -6.29 2.69
C SER A 332 -29.70 -5.60 3.87
N PRO A 333 -29.02 -4.45 3.62
CA PRO A 333 -28.84 -3.77 2.32
C PRO A 333 -27.91 -4.56 1.40
N ALA A 334 -28.07 -4.45 0.08
CA ALA A 334 -27.12 -4.98 -0.88
C ALA A 334 -25.77 -4.25 -0.78
N ILE A 335 -24.67 -4.97 -0.91
CA ILE A 335 -23.30 -4.46 -0.81
C ILE A 335 -22.65 -4.44 -2.21
N HIS A 336 -22.20 -3.28 -2.66
CA HIS A 336 -21.65 -3.08 -4.01
C HIS A 336 -20.18 -2.61 -4.01
N THR A 337 -19.49 -2.70 -2.89
CA THR A 337 -18.07 -2.37 -2.74
C THR A 337 -17.18 -3.56 -3.13
N GLY A 338 -15.85 -3.42 -3.08
CA GLY A 338 -14.90 -4.46 -3.48
C GLY A 338 -15.24 -5.85 -2.94
N GLY A 339 -15.25 -6.85 -3.79
CA GLY A 339 -15.58 -8.23 -3.41
C GLY A 339 -14.39 -8.97 -2.80
N TYR A 340 -13.27 -8.99 -3.52
CA TYR A 340 -12.03 -9.69 -3.14
C TYR A 340 -12.25 -11.14 -2.69
N GLY A 341 -13.17 -11.82 -3.37
CA GLY A 341 -13.44 -13.23 -3.11
C GLY A 341 -12.42 -14.12 -3.79
N ASP A 342 -12.09 -15.22 -3.14
CA ASP A 342 -11.30 -16.31 -3.69
C ASP A 342 -12.01 -17.65 -3.45
N ASN A 343 -11.88 -18.55 -4.42
CA ASN A 343 -12.46 -19.91 -4.37
C ASN A 343 -11.37 -20.99 -4.26
N HIS A 344 -10.12 -20.60 -4.15
CA HIS A 344 -8.94 -21.42 -3.97
C HIS A 344 -8.23 -20.96 -2.71
N THR A 345 -8.23 -21.77 -1.68
CA THR A 345 -7.73 -21.39 -0.35
C THR A 345 -6.54 -22.22 0.11
N GLU A 346 -6.00 -23.04 -0.79
CA GLU A 346 -4.90 -23.94 -0.48
C GLU A 346 -3.62 -23.19 -0.13
N ASP A 347 -3.35 -22.09 -0.80
CA ASP A 347 -2.19 -21.23 -0.55
C ASP A 347 -2.34 -20.42 0.74
N GLU A 348 -3.54 -19.95 1.09
CA GLU A 348 -3.78 -19.32 2.39
C GLU A 348 -3.67 -20.32 3.53
N PHE A 349 -4.17 -21.56 3.37
CA PHE A 349 -3.94 -22.62 4.36
C PHE A 349 -2.46 -22.91 4.56
N PHE A 350 -1.71 -23.02 3.46
CA PHE A 350 -0.26 -23.20 3.51
C PHE A 350 0.43 -22.05 4.24
N TRP A 351 0.10 -20.79 3.89
CA TRP A 351 0.70 -19.63 4.51
C TRP A 351 0.38 -19.55 6.00
N ALA A 352 -0.90 -19.68 6.37
CA ALA A 352 -1.32 -19.59 7.77
C ALA A 352 -0.71 -20.71 8.63
N ALA A 353 -0.72 -21.95 8.15
CA ALA A 353 -0.09 -23.07 8.85
C ALA A 353 1.43 -22.87 9.00
N THR A 354 2.10 -22.37 7.96
CA THR A 354 3.54 -22.08 7.99
C THR A 354 3.86 -21.02 9.03
N GLU A 355 3.13 -19.88 9.04
CA GLU A 355 3.39 -18.80 9.99
C GLU A 355 3.07 -19.20 11.44
N LEU A 356 2.01 -19.98 11.66
CA LEU A 356 1.69 -20.56 12.96
C LEU A 356 2.80 -21.50 13.43
N TYR A 357 3.28 -22.39 12.58
CA TYR A 357 4.41 -23.28 12.91
C TYR A 357 5.68 -22.49 13.29
N LEU A 358 6.05 -21.51 12.46
CA LEU A 358 7.24 -20.69 12.70
C LEU A 358 7.15 -19.85 13.99
N THR A 359 5.95 -19.58 14.47
CA THR A 359 5.72 -18.76 15.66
C THR A 359 5.54 -19.60 16.93
N THR A 360 4.78 -20.71 16.86
CA THR A 360 4.45 -21.54 18.02
C THR A 360 5.36 -22.77 18.17
N THR A 361 6.04 -23.18 17.10
CA THR A 361 6.82 -24.42 16.99
C THR A 361 5.98 -25.71 17.11
N GLU A 362 4.65 -25.60 17.06
CA GLU A 362 3.76 -26.76 17.14
C GLU A 362 3.76 -27.55 15.83
N THR A 363 4.19 -28.82 15.89
CA THR A 363 4.37 -29.68 14.71
C THR A 363 3.06 -30.03 13.99
N SER A 364 1.92 -29.91 14.66
CA SER A 364 0.60 -30.08 14.04
C SER A 364 0.37 -29.11 12.88
N TYR A 365 0.85 -27.87 12.97
CA TYR A 365 0.78 -26.90 11.87
C TYR A 365 1.72 -27.25 10.72
N LEU A 366 2.92 -27.77 11.02
CA LEU A 366 3.85 -28.22 9.98
C LEU A 366 3.25 -29.38 9.15
N GLU A 367 2.53 -30.30 9.78
CA GLU A 367 1.87 -31.39 9.04
C GLU A 367 0.73 -30.88 8.15
N GLN A 368 0.07 -29.79 8.55
CA GLN A 368 -1.01 -29.18 7.77
C GLN A 368 -0.48 -28.27 6.63
N ALA A 369 0.77 -27.84 6.71
CA ALA A 369 1.45 -27.07 5.66
C ALA A 369 2.06 -27.98 4.55
N LYS A 370 2.05 -29.31 4.70
CA LYS A 370 2.54 -30.28 3.69
C LYS A 370 1.44 -30.69 2.72
#